data_85f62a6907af7a3af2ed0794bc4cfb4a
#
_entry.id   85f62a6907af7a3af2ed0794bc4cfb4a
#
_cell.length_a   1.000
_cell.length_b   1.000
_cell.length_c   1.000
_cell.angle_alpha   90.00
_cell.angle_beta   90.00
_cell.angle_gamma   90.00
#
_symmetry.space_group_name_H-M   'P 1'
#
loop_
_entity.id
_entity.type
_entity.pdbx_description
1 polymer ?
#
loop_
_entity_poly.entity_id
_entity_poly.type
_entity_poly.pdbx_seq_one_letter_code
_entity_poly.pdbx_strand_id
1 'polypeptide(L)'
;TDIVLDPCCGTAGFLVAAMHHMLEKAGTDQNKRKNIKKKQLHGFELQSNMFAIAATNMILRDDGNSNIKCEDFLRQNSAQVQLKGATVGMMNPPYSQGTKADPSQYELSFVEHLLDSLTESAKAAVIVPQSSMTGKTKDEQTFKENILKHHTLEGVITCNTDTFYGVGTNPVIAVFTAHEPHPDDKICKFIDFRNDGYEVRAHIGLVEGDSAKDKRQHLLDVWNGRTKAASKFCVESTVKAEDEWLHSFFYFNDDIPAEMDFEKAIGDFLTFEFSMIMQNREYLFQQDGEEHE
;
A
#
# COMPACT_ATOMS: atom_id res chain seq x y z
N THR A 1 8.47 -16.98 15.43
CA THR A 1 8.90 -15.65 15.96
C THR A 1 9.31 -14.80 14.79
N ASP A 2 8.45 -13.84 14.45
CA ASP A 2 8.65 -13.04 13.25
C ASP A 2 9.78 -12.03 13.43
N ILE A 3 10.50 -11.75 12.35
CA ILE A 3 11.46 -10.67 12.22
C ILE A 3 10.89 -9.72 11.17
N VAL A 4 10.76 -8.45 11.50
CA VAL A 4 10.17 -7.41 10.66
C VAL A 4 11.25 -6.57 10.01
N LEU A 5 11.10 -6.34 8.71
CA LEU A 5 11.94 -5.45 7.91
C LEU A 5 11.08 -4.32 7.33
N ASP A 6 11.47 -3.07 7.61
CA ASP A 6 10.95 -1.87 6.96
C ASP A 6 12.10 -1.13 6.28
N PRO A 7 12.29 -1.30 4.97
CA PRO A 7 13.45 -0.77 4.27
C PRO A 7 13.35 0.73 3.88
N CYS A 8 12.20 1.36 4.13
CA CYS A 8 11.96 2.79 3.91
C CYS A 8 11.27 3.37 5.14
N CYS A 9 11.90 3.17 6.32
CA CYS A 9 11.18 3.27 7.60
C CYS A 9 10.78 4.70 8.00
N GLY A 10 11.28 5.73 7.34
CA GLY A 10 10.94 7.12 7.66
C GLY A 10 11.15 7.42 9.13
N THR A 11 10.06 7.70 9.85
CA THR A 11 10.07 7.93 11.30
C THR A 11 9.93 6.64 12.13
N ALA A 12 10.03 5.46 11.51
CA ALA A 12 9.84 4.13 12.09
C ALA A 12 8.40 3.81 12.52
N GLY A 13 7.39 4.42 11.88
CA GLY A 13 5.97 4.22 12.22
C GLY A 13 5.55 2.75 12.18
N PHE A 14 5.87 2.04 11.10
CA PHE A 14 5.55 0.61 10.96
C PHE A 14 6.32 -0.26 11.96
N LEU A 15 7.59 0.01 12.20
CA LEU A 15 8.37 -0.74 13.18
C LEU A 15 7.83 -0.55 14.61
N VAL A 16 7.40 0.65 14.96
CA VAL A 16 6.74 0.94 16.24
C VAL A 16 5.42 0.18 16.36
N ALA A 17 4.59 0.20 15.32
CA ALA A 17 3.31 -0.53 15.30
C ALA A 17 3.53 -2.05 15.41
N ALA A 18 4.50 -2.60 14.65
CA ALA A 18 4.89 -3.99 14.74
C ALA A 18 5.39 -4.37 16.13
N MET A 19 6.24 -3.54 16.74
CA MET A 19 6.73 -3.74 18.09
C MET A 19 5.60 -3.83 19.11
N HIS A 20 4.64 -2.90 19.06
CA HIS A 20 3.48 -2.91 19.95
C HIS A 20 2.68 -4.20 19.83
N HIS A 21 2.35 -4.60 18.59
CA HIS A 21 1.61 -5.83 18.32
C HIS A 21 2.34 -7.08 18.81
N MET A 22 3.65 -7.17 18.55
CA MET A 22 4.48 -8.30 19.00
C MET A 22 4.61 -8.34 20.53
N LEU A 23 4.77 -7.19 21.18
CA LEU A 23 4.84 -7.09 22.66
C LEU A 23 3.52 -7.46 23.32
N GLU A 24 2.38 -7.10 22.74
CA GLU A 24 1.06 -7.50 23.21
C GLU A 24 0.92 -9.03 23.16
N LYS A 25 1.29 -9.67 22.04
CA LYS A 25 1.29 -11.13 21.90
C LYS A 25 2.29 -11.84 22.82
N ALA A 26 3.43 -11.21 23.13
CA ALA A 26 4.42 -11.75 24.06
C ALA A 26 3.94 -11.74 25.52
N GLY A 27 2.94 -10.92 25.83
CA GLY A 27 2.39 -10.78 27.19
C GLY A 27 3.46 -10.40 28.21
N THR A 28 3.58 -11.17 29.28
CA THR A 28 4.55 -10.93 30.39
C THR A 28 5.90 -11.62 30.21
N ASP A 29 6.12 -12.37 29.11
CA ASP A 29 7.38 -13.08 28.87
C ASP A 29 8.52 -12.11 28.58
N GLN A 30 9.36 -11.86 29.58
CA GLN A 30 10.47 -10.91 29.52
C GLN A 30 11.52 -11.27 28.48
N ASN A 31 11.76 -12.58 28.24
CA ASN A 31 12.75 -13.02 27.25
C ASN A 31 12.26 -12.74 25.83
N LYS A 32 10.99 -13.05 25.54
CA LYS A 32 10.37 -12.71 24.25
C LYS A 32 10.37 -11.19 24.02
N ARG A 33 9.93 -10.42 25.01
CA ARG A 33 9.93 -8.94 24.96
C ARG A 33 11.32 -8.37 24.66
N LYS A 34 12.36 -8.88 25.32
CA LYS A 34 13.75 -8.47 25.08
C LYS A 34 14.22 -8.84 23.67
N ASN A 35 13.86 -10.03 23.16
CA ASN A 35 14.21 -10.45 21.80
C ASN A 35 13.52 -9.60 20.74
N ILE A 36 12.22 -9.29 20.91
CA ILE A 36 11.49 -8.39 20.01
C ILE A 36 12.25 -7.08 19.86
N LYS A 37 12.54 -6.42 20.97
CA LYS A 37 13.21 -5.11 20.99
C LYS A 37 14.63 -5.14 20.43
N LYS A 38 15.41 -6.20 20.68
CA LYS A 38 16.83 -6.24 20.33
C LYS A 38 17.15 -6.83 18.97
N LYS A 39 16.29 -7.71 18.42
CA LYS A 39 16.67 -8.58 17.30
C LYS A 39 15.63 -8.70 16.19
N GLN A 40 14.38 -8.31 16.44
CA GLN A 40 13.30 -8.66 15.52
C GLN A 40 12.75 -7.48 14.71
N LEU A 41 13.30 -6.28 14.89
CA LEU A 41 12.88 -5.09 14.18
C LEU A 41 14.08 -4.50 13.43
N HIS A 42 14.01 -4.46 12.11
CA HIS A 42 15.07 -3.96 11.24
C HIS A 42 14.53 -2.87 10.32
N GLY A 43 15.32 -1.84 10.08
CA GLY A 43 14.94 -0.76 9.17
C GLY A 43 16.11 -0.18 8.39
N PHE A 44 15.78 0.45 7.26
CA PHE A 44 16.68 1.32 6.52
C PHE A 44 16.00 2.67 6.31
N GLU A 45 16.80 3.72 6.35
CA GLU A 45 16.37 5.08 6.03
C GLU A 45 17.52 5.83 5.36
N LEU A 46 17.25 6.39 4.19
CA LEU A 46 18.27 7.09 3.41
C LEU A 46 18.59 8.47 3.99
N GLN A 47 17.57 9.18 4.45
CA GLN A 47 17.71 10.56 4.91
C GLN A 47 18.16 10.59 6.37
N SER A 48 19.31 11.21 6.65
CA SER A 48 19.92 11.25 7.97
C SER A 48 19.06 11.93 9.05
N ASN A 49 18.27 12.95 8.66
CA ASN A 49 17.33 13.62 9.55
C ASN A 49 16.16 12.69 9.95
N MET A 50 15.59 11.96 8.98
CA MET A 50 14.52 10.99 9.25
C MET A 50 15.05 9.80 10.05
N PHE A 51 16.27 9.32 9.73
CA PHE A 51 16.96 8.30 10.51
C PHE A 51 17.12 8.71 11.98
N ALA A 52 17.54 9.96 12.26
CA ALA A 52 17.66 10.45 13.63
C ALA A 52 16.32 10.44 14.38
N ILE A 53 15.22 10.81 13.70
CA ILE A 53 13.87 10.75 14.25
C ILE A 53 13.46 9.29 14.50
N ALA A 54 13.69 8.40 13.53
CA ALA A 54 13.40 6.97 13.66
C ALA A 54 14.11 6.35 14.87
N ALA A 55 15.42 6.56 14.97
CA ALA A 55 16.23 6.07 16.09
C ALA A 55 15.71 6.62 17.43
N THR A 56 15.39 7.91 17.50
CA THR A 56 14.81 8.54 18.71
C THR A 56 13.47 7.92 19.06
N ASN A 57 12.58 7.71 18.08
CA ASN A 57 11.27 7.10 18.29
C ASN A 57 11.37 5.67 18.85
N MET A 58 12.32 4.89 18.38
CA MET A 58 12.56 3.53 18.87
C MET A 58 13.17 3.56 20.29
N ILE A 59 14.17 4.40 20.52
CA ILE A 59 14.81 4.54 21.86
C ILE A 59 13.79 4.98 22.91
N LEU A 60 12.96 5.97 22.62
CA LEU A 60 11.92 6.46 23.55
C LEU A 60 10.89 5.38 23.94
N ARG A 61 10.78 4.32 23.13
CA ARG A 61 9.91 3.17 23.40
C ARG A 61 10.67 1.99 23.98
N ASP A 62 11.87 2.26 24.49
CA ASP A 62 12.72 1.28 25.17
C ASP A 62 13.14 0.10 24.25
N ASP A 63 13.31 0.40 22.95
CA ASP A 63 13.88 -0.56 22.00
C ASP A 63 15.37 -0.85 22.28
N GLY A 64 16.05 0.04 22.94
CA GLY A 64 17.38 -0.10 23.54
C GLY A 64 18.55 -0.38 22.58
N ASN A 65 18.26 -0.75 21.32
CA ASN A 65 19.26 -1.00 20.26
C ASN A 65 18.56 -1.06 18.91
N SER A 66 18.28 0.09 18.33
CA SER A 66 17.59 0.10 17.04
C SER A 66 18.48 -0.52 15.96
N ASN A 67 17.98 -1.55 15.27
CA ASN A 67 18.61 -2.12 14.10
C ASN A 67 18.23 -1.33 12.84
N ILE A 68 18.07 -0.01 12.97
CA ILE A 68 17.86 0.89 11.85
C ILE A 68 19.22 1.36 11.34
N LYS A 69 19.38 1.40 10.03
CA LYS A 69 20.60 1.85 9.37
C LYS A 69 20.31 3.07 8.49
N CYS A 70 21.21 4.05 8.52
CA CYS A 70 21.18 5.19 7.62
C CYS A 70 21.89 4.83 6.32
N GLU A 71 21.23 4.09 5.45
CA GLU A 71 21.78 3.53 4.22
C GLU A 71 20.69 3.50 3.13
N ASP A 72 21.11 3.56 1.86
CA ASP A 72 20.25 3.37 0.71
C ASP A 72 19.89 1.88 0.57
N PHE A 73 18.62 1.55 0.70
CA PHE A 73 18.14 0.17 0.62
C PHE A 73 18.35 -0.45 -0.76
N LEU A 74 18.09 0.27 -1.85
CA LEU A 74 18.27 -0.25 -3.20
C LEU A 74 19.72 -0.60 -3.55
N ARG A 75 20.69 -0.04 -2.82
CA ARG A 75 22.11 -0.38 -2.98
C ARG A 75 22.55 -1.55 -2.12
N GLN A 76 21.68 -2.06 -1.24
CA GLN A 76 22.01 -3.23 -0.44
C GLN A 76 21.92 -4.50 -1.31
N ASN A 77 22.77 -5.46 -1.05
CA ASN A 77 22.63 -6.79 -1.64
C ASN A 77 21.48 -7.53 -0.92
N SER A 78 20.41 -7.89 -1.66
CA SER A 78 19.22 -8.54 -1.10
C SER A 78 19.55 -9.84 -0.36
N ALA A 79 20.46 -10.68 -0.87
CA ALA A 79 20.88 -11.90 -0.21
C ALA A 79 21.55 -11.63 1.15
N GLN A 80 22.32 -10.53 1.27
CA GLN A 80 22.89 -10.14 2.56
C GLN A 80 21.86 -9.59 3.53
N VAL A 81 20.83 -8.89 3.02
CA VAL A 81 19.70 -8.44 3.83
C VAL A 81 18.87 -9.65 4.28
N GLN A 82 18.65 -10.63 3.41
CA GLN A 82 17.94 -11.87 3.71
C GLN A 82 18.58 -12.66 4.88
N LEU A 83 19.91 -12.60 5.03
CA LEU A 83 20.61 -13.23 6.17
C LEU A 83 20.17 -12.72 7.55
N LYS A 84 19.44 -11.59 7.62
CA LYS A 84 18.82 -11.13 8.87
C LYS A 84 17.59 -11.98 9.26
N GLY A 85 17.08 -12.80 8.36
CA GLY A 85 15.99 -13.73 8.60
C GLY A 85 14.62 -13.05 8.69
N ALA A 86 14.39 -11.95 7.98
CA ALA A 86 13.11 -11.24 7.99
C ALA A 86 12.00 -12.08 7.39
N THR A 87 10.98 -12.37 8.19
CA THR A 87 9.78 -13.15 7.83
C THR A 87 8.59 -12.27 7.50
N VAL A 88 8.67 -10.97 7.83
CA VAL A 88 7.64 -9.97 7.53
C VAL A 88 8.29 -8.73 6.96
N GLY A 89 7.85 -8.32 5.76
CA GLY A 89 8.18 -7.04 5.15
C GLY A 89 7.04 -6.05 5.31
N MET A 90 7.36 -4.82 5.70
CA MET A 90 6.41 -3.69 5.72
C MET A 90 7.10 -2.51 5.08
N MET A 91 6.46 -1.82 4.15
CA MET A 91 7.11 -0.72 3.45
C MET A 91 6.11 0.32 2.95
N ASN A 92 6.51 1.57 3.05
CA ASN A 92 5.96 2.70 2.31
C ASN A 92 7.14 3.36 1.56
N PRO A 93 7.41 2.97 0.30
CA PRO A 93 8.54 3.51 -0.45
C PRO A 93 8.32 4.99 -0.80
N PRO A 94 9.38 5.72 -1.20
CA PRO A 94 9.20 7.07 -1.71
C PRO A 94 8.41 7.04 -3.03
N TYR A 95 7.44 7.95 -3.17
CA TYR A 95 6.58 8.02 -4.36
C TYR A 95 7.15 8.93 -5.43
N SER A 96 6.87 8.62 -6.70
CA SER A 96 7.17 9.45 -7.87
C SER A 96 8.65 9.82 -8.04
N GLN A 97 9.56 8.94 -7.60
CA GLN A 97 11.00 9.11 -7.80
C GLN A 97 11.45 8.49 -9.14
N GLY A 98 10.76 7.46 -9.59
CA GLY A 98 11.07 6.75 -10.84
C GLY A 98 10.78 7.59 -12.08
N THR A 99 11.62 7.42 -13.09
CA THR A 99 11.47 8.02 -14.42
C THR A 99 11.82 6.99 -15.50
N LYS A 100 11.45 7.26 -16.76
CA LYS A 100 11.89 6.40 -17.88
C LYS A 100 13.41 6.33 -18.03
N ALA A 101 14.14 7.34 -17.55
CA ALA A 101 15.60 7.37 -17.57
C ALA A 101 16.20 6.58 -16.41
N ASP A 102 15.49 6.48 -15.29
CA ASP A 102 15.87 5.70 -14.12
C ASP A 102 14.67 4.91 -13.57
N PRO A 103 14.34 3.75 -14.17
CA PRO A 103 13.25 2.90 -13.72
C PRO A 103 13.51 2.24 -12.35
N SER A 104 14.77 2.18 -11.90
CA SER A 104 15.12 1.58 -10.61
C SER A 104 14.50 2.30 -9.41
N GLN A 105 14.01 3.52 -9.61
CA GLN A 105 13.35 4.33 -8.59
C GLN A 105 11.81 4.24 -8.62
N TYR A 106 11.21 3.39 -9.47
CA TYR A 106 9.78 3.12 -9.40
C TYR A 106 9.44 2.35 -8.12
N GLU A 107 8.25 2.57 -7.60
CA GLU A 107 7.76 1.91 -6.38
C GLU A 107 7.81 0.39 -6.48
N LEU A 108 7.51 -0.18 -7.67
CA LEU A 108 7.58 -1.62 -7.91
C LEU A 108 9.01 -2.19 -7.83
N SER A 109 10.03 -1.40 -8.16
CA SER A 109 11.43 -1.79 -7.96
C SER A 109 11.76 -1.97 -6.48
N PHE A 110 11.28 -1.05 -5.63
CA PHE A 110 11.41 -1.19 -4.17
C PHE A 110 10.67 -2.43 -3.66
N VAL A 111 9.49 -2.71 -4.22
CA VAL A 111 8.71 -3.91 -3.85
C VAL A 111 9.46 -5.18 -4.21
N GLU A 112 9.97 -5.31 -5.44
CA GLU A 112 10.76 -6.45 -5.89
C GLU A 112 11.99 -6.65 -4.98
N HIS A 113 12.75 -5.58 -4.73
CA HIS A 113 13.94 -5.63 -3.88
C HIS A 113 13.62 -5.99 -2.42
N LEU A 114 12.48 -5.54 -1.88
CA LEU A 114 12.01 -5.97 -0.56
C LEU A 114 11.73 -7.47 -0.56
N LEU A 115 10.96 -7.97 -1.54
CA LEU A 115 10.59 -9.39 -1.60
C LEU A 115 11.83 -10.29 -1.72
N ASP A 116 12.82 -9.91 -2.54
CA ASP A 116 14.11 -10.59 -2.65
C ASP A 116 14.91 -10.57 -1.35
N SER A 117 14.69 -9.59 -0.48
CA SER A 117 15.38 -9.42 0.80
C SER A 117 14.74 -10.18 1.96
N LEU A 118 13.60 -10.79 1.75
CA LEU A 118 12.88 -11.59 2.76
C LEU A 118 13.28 -13.06 2.69
N THR A 119 12.93 -13.82 3.72
CA THR A 119 13.08 -15.28 3.71
C THR A 119 12.01 -15.95 2.86
N GLU A 120 12.20 -17.21 2.51
CA GLU A 120 11.20 -18.02 1.82
C GLU A 120 9.86 -18.01 2.57
N SER A 121 8.76 -17.94 1.83
CA SER A 121 7.39 -17.88 2.36
C SER A 121 7.09 -16.70 3.30
N ALA A 122 7.97 -15.71 3.37
CA ALA A 122 7.75 -14.50 4.15
C ALA A 122 6.58 -13.69 3.59
N LYS A 123 5.88 -12.97 4.45
CA LYS A 123 4.77 -12.10 4.04
C LYS A 123 5.22 -10.64 3.97
N ALA A 124 4.82 -9.96 2.92
CA ALA A 124 5.06 -8.53 2.79
C ALA A 124 3.74 -7.78 2.58
N ALA A 125 3.61 -6.63 3.25
CA ALA A 125 2.55 -5.67 3.02
C ALA A 125 3.17 -4.33 2.66
N VAL A 126 2.90 -3.83 1.47
CA VAL A 126 3.47 -2.58 0.97
C VAL A 126 2.37 -1.60 0.63
N ILE A 127 2.55 -0.34 1.02
CA ILE A 127 1.63 0.72 0.65
C ILE A 127 2.25 1.53 -0.48
N VAL A 128 1.56 1.60 -1.61
CA VAL A 128 2.04 2.26 -2.83
C VAL A 128 0.91 3.06 -3.47
N PRO A 129 1.21 4.01 -4.37
CA PRO A 129 0.18 4.68 -5.17
C PRO A 129 -0.61 3.68 -6.00
N GLN A 130 -1.90 3.92 -6.17
CA GLN A 130 -2.77 3.13 -7.04
C GLN A 130 -2.20 3.02 -8.47
N SER A 131 -1.55 4.08 -8.96
CA SER A 131 -0.91 4.09 -10.28
C SER A 131 0.12 2.99 -10.47
N SER A 132 0.87 2.62 -9.45
CA SER A 132 1.86 1.53 -9.51
C SER A 132 1.20 0.16 -9.76
N MET A 133 -0.06 -0.01 -9.34
CA MET A 133 -0.81 -1.25 -9.57
C MET A 133 -1.48 -1.31 -10.94
N THR A 134 -1.66 -0.18 -11.62
CA THR A 134 -2.21 -0.17 -12.99
C THR A 134 -1.22 -0.70 -14.02
N GLY A 135 0.09 -0.45 -13.85
CA GLY A 135 1.11 -0.97 -14.75
C GLY A 135 1.02 -0.41 -16.17
N LYS A 136 0.85 0.91 -16.31
CA LYS A 136 0.66 1.58 -17.60
C LYS A 136 1.91 1.63 -18.47
N THR A 137 3.09 1.61 -17.87
CA THR A 137 4.37 1.66 -18.58
C THR A 137 4.93 0.26 -18.79
N LYS A 138 5.80 0.09 -19.82
CA LYS A 138 6.48 -1.18 -20.04
C LYS A 138 7.38 -1.58 -18.88
N ASP A 139 8.00 -0.61 -18.24
CA ASP A 139 8.88 -0.87 -17.08
C ASP A 139 8.06 -1.40 -15.91
N GLU A 140 6.91 -0.79 -15.61
CA GLU A 140 6.01 -1.27 -14.54
C GLU A 140 5.47 -2.67 -14.86
N GLN A 141 5.13 -2.95 -16.11
CA GLN A 141 4.72 -4.30 -16.54
C GLN A 141 5.85 -5.31 -16.34
N THR A 142 7.08 -4.95 -16.70
CA THR A 142 8.26 -5.80 -16.47
C THR A 142 8.46 -6.10 -15.00
N PHE A 143 8.32 -5.11 -14.11
CA PHE A 143 8.38 -5.35 -12.67
C PHE A 143 7.26 -6.28 -12.20
N LYS A 144 6.03 -6.11 -12.68
CA LYS A 144 4.91 -7.00 -12.34
C LYS A 144 5.17 -8.43 -12.81
N GLU A 145 5.68 -8.62 -14.02
CA GLU A 145 6.09 -9.93 -14.54
C GLU A 145 7.17 -10.58 -13.67
N ASN A 146 8.21 -9.83 -13.31
CA ASN A 146 9.29 -10.33 -12.45
C ASN A 146 8.78 -10.69 -11.07
N ILE A 147 7.94 -9.84 -10.48
CA ILE A 147 7.33 -10.11 -9.17
C ILE A 147 6.52 -11.41 -9.23
N LEU A 148 5.62 -11.60 -10.19
CA LEU A 148 4.83 -12.82 -10.30
C LEU A 148 5.67 -14.06 -10.63
N LYS A 149 6.78 -13.89 -11.33
CA LYS A 149 7.70 -14.98 -11.65
C LYS A 149 8.40 -15.56 -10.43
N HIS A 150 8.68 -14.74 -9.42
CA HIS A 150 9.48 -15.13 -8.26
C HIS A 150 8.71 -15.09 -6.92
N HIS A 151 7.60 -14.36 -6.88
CA HIS A 151 6.82 -14.12 -5.68
C HIS A 151 5.32 -14.23 -5.97
N THR A 152 4.51 -14.41 -4.95
CA THR A 152 3.05 -14.52 -5.09
C THR A 152 2.36 -13.25 -4.62
N LEU A 153 1.48 -12.68 -5.45
CA LEU A 153 0.51 -11.67 -5.02
C LEU A 153 -0.63 -12.37 -4.29
N GLU A 154 -0.90 -11.97 -3.06
CA GLU A 154 -2.06 -12.47 -2.28
C GLU A 154 -3.31 -11.62 -2.53
N GLY A 155 -3.13 -10.34 -2.76
CA GLY A 155 -4.21 -9.41 -3.09
C GLY A 155 -3.84 -7.95 -2.86
N VAL A 156 -4.82 -7.08 -3.18
CA VAL A 156 -4.66 -5.62 -3.08
C VAL A 156 -5.87 -5.00 -2.40
N ILE A 157 -5.63 -4.09 -1.48
CA ILE A 157 -6.63 -3.36 -0.70
C ILE A 157 -6.55 -1.89 -1.12
N THR A 158 -7.60 -1.36 -1.73
CA THR A 158 -7.71 0.07 -2.07
C THR A 158 -8.08 0.84 -0.80
N CYS A 159 -7.21 1.76 -0.39
CA CYS A 159 -7.39 2.54 0.84
C CYS A 159 -8.24 3.79 0.62
N ASN A 160 -8.63 4.42 1.71
CA ASN A 160 -9.25 5.75 1.72
C ASN A 160 -8.34 6.76 1.01
N THR A 161 -8.91 7.59 0.14
CA THR A 161 -8.19 8.63 -0.61
C THR A 161 -7.54 9.68 0.30
N ASP A 162 -8.08 9.85 1.50
CA ASP A 162 -7.59 10.78 2.51
C ASP A 162 -6.55 10.14 3.46
N THR A 163 -6.15 8.88 3.25
CA THR A 163 -5.14 8.19 4.08
C THR A 163 -3.85 9.02 4.20
N PHE A 164 -3.43 9.68 3.12
CA PHE A 164 -2.36 10.67 3.12
C PHE A 164 -2.94 12.06 2.93
N TYR A 165 -3.60 12.57 3.98
CA TYR A 165 -4.28 13.86 3.96
C TYR A 165 -3.41 14.98 3.40
N GLY A 166 -3.96 15.71 2.41
CA GLY A 166 -3.28 16.85 1.77
C GLY A 166 -2.25 16.49 0.70
N VAL A 167 -1.95 15.20 0.46
CA VAL A 167 -0.96 14.78 -0.56
C VAL A 167 -1.60 14.46 -1.91
N GLY A 168 -2.91 14.17 -1.96
CA GLY A 168 -3.64 13.88 -3.19
C GLY A 168 -3.27 12.53 -3.85
N THR A 169 -2.65 11.62 -3.10
CA THR A 169 -2.29 10.29 -3.58
C THR A 169 -3.33 9.27 -3.13
N ASN A 170 -3.81 8.45 -4.04
CA ASN A 170 -4.70 7.32 -3.74
C ASN A 170 -3.85 6.09 -3.41
N PRO A 171 -3.69 5.70 -2.14
CA PRO A 171 -2.85 4.58 -1.77
C PRO A 171 -3.60 3.25 -1.87
N VAL A 172 -2.82 2.20 -2.12
CA VAL A 172 -3.27 0.81 -1.99
C VAL A 172 -2.28 0.04 -1.14
N ILE A 173 -2.75 -0.99 -0.45
CA ILE A 173 -1.90 -1.96 0.23
C ILE A 173 -1.87 -3.22 -0.62
N ALA A 174 -0.71 -3.57 -1.17
CA ALA A 174 -0.49 -4.84 -1.84
C ALA A 174 0.20 -5.83 -0.89
N VAL A 175 -0.28 -7.07 -0.88
CA VAL A 175 0.20 -8.12 0.01
C VAL A 175 0.80 -9.24 -0.82
N PHE A 176 2.00 -9.67 -0.45
CA PHE A 176 2.77 -10.68 -1.18
C PHE A 176 3.27 -11.80 -0.28
N THR A 177 3.59 -12.93 -0.90
CA THR A 177 4.43 -14.00 -0.35
C THR A 177 5.74 -14.05 -1.12
N ALA A 178 6.85 -13.94 -0.42
CA ALA A 178 8.17 -13.90 -1.01
C ALA A 178 8.66 -15.31 -1.40
N HIS A 179 9.44 -15.38 -2.50
CA HIS A 179 10.12 -16.58 -3.02
C HIS A 179 9.20 -17.77 -3.32
N GLU A 180 7.94 -17.49 -3.62
CA GLU A 180 6.99 -18.45 -4.13
C GLU A 180 6.46 -17.94 -5.49
N PRO A 181 6.83 -18.55 -6.63
CA PRO A 181 6.28 -18.16 -7.92
C PRO A 181 4.74 -18.14 -7.90
N HIS A 182 4.15 -17.13 -8.54
CA HIS A 182 2.69 -16.98 -8.55
C HIS A 182 2.03 -18.07 -9.41
N PRO A 183 1.18 -18.94 -8.84
CA PRO A 183 0.49 -19.95 -9.63
C PRO A 183 -0.58 -19.30 -10.54
N ASP A 184 -0.74 -19.81 -11.76
CA ASP A 184 -1.72 -19.28 -12.75
C ASP A 184 -3.17 -19.36 -12.23
N ASP A 185 -3.48 -20.32 -11.38
CA ASP A 185 -4.80 -20.55 -10.78
C ASP A 185 -4.97 -19.92 -9.38
N LYS A 186 -3.96 -19.19 -8.92
CA LYS A 186 -4.01 -18.52 -7.61
C LYS A 186 -5.10 -17.46 -7.59
N ILE A 187 -6.01 -17.61 -6.68
CA ILE A 187 -7.05 -16.60 -6.40
C ILE A 187 -6.49 -15.52 -5.47
N CYS A 188 -6.48 -14.29 -5.97
CA CYS A 188 -6.13 -13.08 -5.23
C CYS A 188 -7.38 -12.35 -4.75
N LYS A 189 -7.26 -11.61 -3.66
CA LYS A 189 -8.35 -10.77 -3.12
C LYS A 189 -8.13 -9.31 -3.47
N PHE A 190 -9.13 -8.71 -4.09
CA PHE A 190 -9.15 -7.28 -4.40
C PHE A 190 -10.25 -6.62 -3.59
N ILE A 191 -9.86 -5.74 -2.66
CA ILE A 191 -10.78 -5.16 -1.66
C ILE A 191 -10.88 -3.65 -1.85
N ASP A 192 -12.11 -3.14 -1.88
CA ASP A 192 -12.39 -1.71 -1.78
C ASP A 192 -12.61 -1.32 -0.31
N PHE A 193 -11.59 -0.76 0.30
CA PHE A 193 -11.62 -0.30 1.69
C PHE A 193 -11.58 1.23 1.80
N ARG A 194 -11.99 1.94 0.74
CA ARG A 194 -12.04 3.42 0.76
C ARG A 194 -12.96 3.96 1.84
N ASN A 195 -14.02 3.24 2.18
CA ASN A 195 -14.90 3.57 3.29
C ASN A 195 -14.44 2.87 4.58
N ASP A 196 -13.28 3.26 5.09
CA ASP A 196 -12.63 2.67 6.25
C ASP A 196 -13.17 3.18 7.61
N GLY A 197 -14.04 4.19 7.58
CA GLY A 197 -14.63 4.80 8.79
C GLY A 197 -13.81 5.93 9.38
N TYR A 198 -12.74 6.35 8.72
CA TYR A 198 -12.05 7.58 9.05
C TYR A 198 -12.68 8.76 8.36
N GLU A 199 -12.68 9.92 9.02
CA GLU A 199 -13.28 11.16 8.54
C GLU A 199 -12.28 12.31 8.61
N VAL A 200 -12.30 13.17 7.58
CA VAL A 200 -11.50 14.39 7.59
C VAL A 200 -12.19 15.44 8.44
N ARG A 201 -11.51 15.91 9.49
CA ARG A 201 -11.95 17.05 10.31
C ARG A 201 -11.08 18.27 10.04
N ALA A 202 -11.72 19.42 9.85
CA ALA A 202 -11.03 20.67 9.61
C ALA A 202 -9.99 20.95 10.70
N HIS A 203 -8.79 21.34 10.29
CA HIS A 203 -7.64 21.64 11.14
C HIS A 203 -7.04 20.48 11.96
N ILE A 204 -7.63 19.29 11.92
CA ILE A 204 -7.17 18.11 12.66
C ILE A 204 -6.60 17.06 11.70
N GLY A 205 -7.17 16.95 10.49
CA GLY A 205 -6.85 15.91 9.52
C GLY A 205 -7.75 14.69 9.64
N LEU A 206 -7.23 13.52 9.35
CA LEU A 206 -7.98 12.26 9.37
C LEU A 206 -8.17 11.76 10.80
N VAL A 207 -9.40 11.53 11.21
CA VAL A 207 -9.79 11.12 12.57
C VAL A 207 -10.55 9.80 12.50
N GLU A 208 -10.27 8.91 13.44
CA GLU A 208 -10.99 7.65 13.59
C GLU A 208 -12.44 7.92 13.99
N GLY A 209 -13.39 7.49 13.13
CA GLY A 209 -14.83 7.54 13.43
C GLY A 209 -15.30 6.30 14.18
N ASP A 210 -16.52 6.33 14.71
CA ASP A 210 -17.08 5.26 15.55
C ASP A 210 -17.10 3.89 14.86
N SER A 211 -17.26 3.85 13.54
CA SER A 211 -17.34 2.61 12.75
C SER A 211 -15.97 2.07 12.28
N ALA A 212 -14.88 2.80 12.44
CA ALA A 212 -13.59 2.43 11.87
C ALA A 212 -13.05 1.11 12.41
N LYS A 213 -13.23 0.86 13.71
CA LYS A 213 -12.80 -0.40 14.34
C LYS A 213 -13.55 -1.61 13.78
N ASP A 214 -14.86 -1.52 13.61
CA ASP A 214 -15.68 -2.60 13.12
C ASP A 214 -15.41 -2.86 11.63
N LYS A 215 -15.21 -1.81 10.83
CA LYS A 215 -14.82 -1.92 9.42
C LYS A 215 -13.45 -2.58 9.26
N ARG A 216 -12.47 -2.19 10.08
CA ARG A 216 -11.15 -2.83 10.09
C ARG A 216 -11.23 -4.30 10.50
N GLN A 217 -12.09 -4.64 11.48
CA GLN A 217 -12.31 -6.05 11.85
C GLN A 217 -12.97 -6.82 10.70
N HIS A 218 -13.96 -6.23 10.03
CA HIS A 218 -14.60 -6.82 8.85
C HIS A 218 -13.58 -7.08 7.73
N LEU A 219 -12.71 -6.10 7.41
CA LEU A 219 -11.62 -6.27 6.46
C LEU A 219 -10.76 -7.50 6.80
N LEU A 220 -10.33 -7.62 8.07
CA LEU A 220 -9.50 -8.74 8.52
C LEU A 220 -10.25 -10.09 8.44
N ASP A 221 -11.53 -10.11 8.71
CA ASP A 221 -12.34 -11.33 8.63
C ASP A 221 -12.54 -11.79 7.18
N VAL A 222 -12.78 -10.85 6.25
CA VAL A 222 -12.85 -11.12 4.82
C VAL A 222 -11.48 -11.56 4.28
N TRP A 223 -10.41 -10.85 4.65
CA TRP A 223 -9.05 -11.22 4.24
C TRP A 223 -8.69 -12.63 4.66
N ASN A 224 -8.99 -13.00 5.90
CA ASN A 224 -8.70 -14.33 6.45
C ASN A 224 -9.74 -15.41 6.06
N GLY A 225 -10.72 -15.09 5.21
CA GLY A 225 -11.74 -16.04 4.77
C GLY A 225 -12.73 -16.46 5.83
N ARG A 226 -12.85 -15.71 6.94
CA ARG A 226 -13.81 -15.99 8.02
C ARG A 226 -15.22 -15.53 7.68
N THR A 227 -15.34 -14.53 6.81
CA THR A 227 -16.61 -13.96 6.36
C THR A 227 -16.55 -13.73 4.85
N LYS A 228 -17.64 -14.04 4.15
CA LYS A 228 -17.82 -13.66 2.75
C LYS A 228 -18.32 -12.23 2.68
N ALA A 229 -17.84 -11.48 1.69
CA ALA A 229 -18.28 -10.13 1.43
C ALA A 229 -18.98 -10.02 0.07
N ALA A 230 -19.79 -8.98 -0.12
CA ALA A 230 -20.36 -8.65 -1.41
C ALA A 230 -19.23 -8.23 -2.39
N SER A 231 -19.44 -8.45 -3.68
CA SER A 231 -18.50 -8.10 -4.75
C SER A 231 -18.09 -6.61 -4.74
N LYS A 232 -19.00 -5.74 -4.32
CA LYS A 232 -18.72 -4.31 -4.12
C LYS A 232 -17.60 -4.04 -3.09
N PHE A 233 -17.39 -4.96 -2.13
CA PHE A 233 -16.33 -4.84 -1.13
C PHE A 233 -15.11 -5.69 -1.48
N CYS A 234 -15.31 -6.93 -1.93
CA CYS A 234 -14.22 -7.85 -2.24
C CYS A 234 -14.53 -8.67 -3.49
N VAL A 235 -13.62 -8.61 -4.46
CA VAL A 235 -13.64 -9.50 -5.64
C VAL A 235 -12.46 -10.46 -5.52
N GLU A 236 -12.72 -11.71 -5.85
CA GLU A 236 -11.71 -12.76 -5.91
C GLU A 236 -11.47 -13.13 -7.38
N SER A 237 -10.21 -13.05 -7.85
CA SER A 237 -9.84 -13.35 -9.24
C SER A 237 -8.41 -13.85 -9.33
N THR A 238 -8.10 -14.58 -10.39
CA THR A 238 -6.71 -14.77 -10.83
C THR A 238 -6.18 -13.46 -11.39
N VAL A 239 -4.86 -13.35 -11.50
CA VAL A 239 -4.20 -12.11 -11.95
C VAL A 239 -3.03 -12.43 -12.89
N LYS A 240 -2.83 -11.56 -13.87
CA LYS A 240 -1.67 -11.53 -14.75
C LYS A 240 -0.91 -10.21 -14.62
N ALA A 241 0.28 -10.14 -15.17
CA ALA A 241 1.08 -8.93 -15.11
C ALA A 241 0.46 -7.74 -15.87
N GLU A 242 -0.22 -8.03 -16.98
CA GLU A 242 -0.92 -7.02 -17.79
C GLU A 242 -2.20 -6.48 -17.18
N ASP A 243 -2.80 -7.18 -16.19
CA ASP A 243 -4.01 -6.71 -15.52
C ASP A 243 -3.72 -5.50 -14.61
N GLU A 244 -4.71 -4.64 -14.39
CA GLU A 244 -4.64 -3.68 -13.31
C GLU A 244 -4.91 -4.41 -11.98
N TRP A 245 -3.96 -4.39 -11.04
CA TRP A 245 -4.11 -5.08 -9.77
C TRP A 245 -4.94 -4.26 -8.78
N LEU A 246 -6.20 -4.02 -9.13
CA LEU A 246 -7.13 -3.16 -8.40
C LEU A 246 -8.53 -3.77 -8.33
N HIS A 247 -9.25 -3.49 -7.25
CA HIS A 247 -10.64 -3.91 -7.10
C HIS A 247 -11.50 -3.44 -8.28
N SER A 248 -11.35 -2.19 -8.70
CA SER A 248 -12.14 -1.58 -9.79
C SER A 248 -11.95 -2.25 -11.16
N PHE A 249 -10.83 -2.94 -11.38
CA PHE A 249 -10.58 -3.68 -12.62
C PHE A 249 -11.37 -4.99 -12.69
N PHE A 250 -11.51 -5.67 -11.57
CA PHE A 250 -12.18 -6.98 -11.48
C PHE A 250 -13.64 -6.86 -11.03
N TYR A 251 -14.03 -5.71 -10.47
CA TYR A 251 -15.41 -5.50 -10.02
C TYR A 251 -16.32 -5.19 -11.21
N PHE A 252 -17.31 -6.03 -11.41
CA PHE A 252 -18.38 -5.80 -12.36
C PHE A 252 -19.65 -5.42 -11.60
N ASN A 253 -20.20 -4.26 -11.92
CA ASN A 253 -21.46 -3.79 -11.34
C ASN A 253 -22.63 -4.15 -12.25
N ASP A 254 -23.45 -5.11 -11.81
CA ASP A 254 -24.68 -5.53 -12.50
C ASP A 254 -25.90 -4.64 -12.15
N ASP A 255 -25.72 -3.65 -11.24
CA ASP A 255 -26.80 -2.77 -10.86
C ASP A 255 -27.16 -1.85 -12.05
N ILE A 256 -28.40 -1.95 -12.50
CA ILE A 256 -28.94 -1.03 -13.51
C ILE A 256 -29.24 0.29 -12.79
N PRO A 257 -28.60 1.41 -13.19
CA PRO A 257 -28.86 2.70 -12.56
C PRO A 257 -30.34 3.09 -12.67
N ALA A 258 -30.90 3.59 -11.59
CA ALA A 258 -32.23 4.14 -11.59
C ALA A 258 -32.27 5.55 -12.24
N GLU A 259 -33.43 6.02 -12.65
CA GLU A 259 -33.59 7.36 -13.24
C GLU A 259 -32.95 8.47 -12.37
N MET A 260 -33.14 8.37 -11.05
CA MET A 260 -32.55 9.30 -10.08
C MET A 260 -31.00 9.31 -10.12
N ASP A 261 -30.37 8.21 -10.45
CA ASP A 261 -28.89 8.14 -10.53
C ASP A 261 -28.39 8.92 -11.75
N PHE A 262 -29.13 8.83 -12.87
CA PHE A 262 -28.86 9.63 -14.06
C PHE A 262 -29.11 11.12 -13.83
N GLU A 263 -30.24 11.49 -13.19
CA GLU A 263 -30.56 12.88 -12.83
C GLU A 263 -29.48 13.48 -11.93
N LYS A 264 -29.03 12.70 -10.93
CA LYS A 264 -27.94 13.11 -10.04
C LYS A 264 -26.63 13.31 -10.82
N ALA A 265 -26.24 12.35 -11.68
CA ALA A 265 -25.02 12.44 -12.47
C ALA A 265 -25.03 13.67 -13.39
N ILE A 266 -26.19 13.97 -14.02
CA ILE A 266 -26.37 15.18 -14.83
C ILE A 266 -26.26 16.43 -13.96
N GLY A 267 -26.90 16.46 -12.80
CA GLY A 267 -26.83 17.58 -11.85
C GLY A 267 -25.41 17.84 -11.35
N ASP A 268 -24.68 16.80 -11.01
CA ASP A 268 -23.28 16.88 -10.58
C ASP A 268 -22.37 17.39 -11.71
N PHE A 269 -22.58 16.91 -12.95
CA PHE A 269 -21.86 17.38 -14.14
C PHE A 269 -22.12 18.85 -14.42
N LEU A 270 -23.38 19.29 -14.44
CA LEU A 270 -23.74 20.68 -14.66
C LEU A 270 -23.18 21.61 -13.58
N THR A 271 -23.15 21.15 -12.32
CA THR A 271 -22.56 21.89 -11.20
C THR A 271 -21.05 22.03 -11.39
N PHE A 272 -20.39 20.95 -11.82
CA PHE A 272 -18.97 20.97 -12.14
C PHE A 272 -18.65 21.90 -13.30
N GLU A 273 -19.40 21.79 -14.42
CA GLU A 273 -19.25 22.65 -15.59
C GLU A 273 -19.42 24.13 -15.23
N PHE A 274 -20.50 24.46 -14.51
CA PHE A 274 -20.74 25.82 -14.01
C PHE A 274 -19.59 26.34 -13.14
N SER A 275 -19.09 25.50 -12.23
CA SER A 275 -17.95 25.84 -11.38
C SER A 275 -16.68 26.12 -12.20
N MET A 276 -16.43 25.34 -13.26
CA MET A 276 -15.28 25.55 -14.14
C MET A 276 -15.41 26.84 -14.96
N ILE A 277 -16.62 27.16 -15.48
CA ILE A 277 -16.91 28.41 -16.18
C ILE A 277 -16.65 29.60 -15.25
N MET A 278 -17.15 29.55 -14.00
CA MET A 278 -16.94 30.61 -13.00
C MET A 278 -15.47 30.81 -12.64
N GLN A 279 -14.62 29.78 -12.84
CA GLN A 279 -13.18 29.86 -12.66
C GLN A 279 -12.39 30.20 -13.93
N ASN A 280 -13.07 30.57 -15.03
CA ASN A 280 -12.50 30.81 -16.36
C ASN A 280 -11.72 29.59 -16.92
N ARG A 281 -12.21 28.40 -16.66
CA ARG A 281 -11.62 27.11 -17.12
C ARG A 281 -12.54 26.39 -18.12
N GLU A 282 -13.44 27.09 -18.79
CA GLU A 282 -14.38 26.56 -19.78
C GLU A 282 -13.68 25.88 -20.98
N TYR A 283 -12.43 26.24 -21.27
CA TYR A 283 -11.62 25.63 -22.33
C TYR A 283 -11.43 24.12 -22.14
N LEU A 284 -11.61 23.60 -20.94
CA LEU A 284 -11.52 22.15 -20.66
C LEU A 284 -12.70 21.34 -21.25
N PHE A 285 -13.78 22.00 -21.66
CA PHE A 285 -14.97 21.38 -22.24
C PHE A 285 -15.20 21.76 -23.70
N GLN A 286 -14.47 22.74 -24.22
CA GLN A 286 -14.49 23.07 -25.63
C GLN A 286 -13.74 21.94 -26.35
N GLN A 287 -14.47 21.09 -27.06
CA GLN A 287 -13.84 20.25 -28.08
C GLN A 287 -13.19 21.19 -29.07
N ASP A 288 -11.92 20.93 -29.40
CA ASP A 288 -11.25 21.61 -30.50
C ASP A 288 -12.18 21.49 -31.71
N GLY A 289 -12.80 22.62 -32.05
CA GLY A 289 -13.71 22.66 -33.19
C GLY A 289 -12.92 22.20 -34.40
N GLU A 290 -13.47 21.28 -35.15
CA GLU A 290 -12.99 20.91 -36.47
C GLU A 290 -12.66 22.20 -37.21
N GLU A 291 -11.38 22.44 -37.48
CA GLU A 291 -10.97 23.39 -38.51
C GLU A 291 -11.58 22.87 -39.82
N HIS A 292 -12.69 23.44 -40.17
CA HIS A 292 -13.20 23.35 -41.55
C HIS A 292 -12.41 24.31 -42.41
N GLU A 293 -11.66 23.69 -43.37
CA GLU A 293 -10.92 24.19 -44.53
C GLU A 293 -9.49 24.64 -44.32
#